data_d9d9fa275c63e54dc8c75a537be436f1
#
_entry.id   d9d9fa275c63e54dc8c75a537be436f1
#
_cell.length_a   1.000
_cell.length_b   1.000
_cell.length_c   1.000
_cell.angle_alpha   90.00
_cell.angle_beta   90.00
_cell.angle_gamma   90.00
#
_symmetry.space_group_name_H-M   'P 1'
#
loop_
_entity.id
_entity.type
_entity.pdbx_description
1 polymer ?
#
loop_
_entity_poly.entity_id
_entity_poly.type
_entity_poly.pdbx_seq_one_letter_code
_entity_poly.pdbx_strand_id
1 'polypeptide(L)'
;PEQVLGLIVQSANAHRTGFGPQWAATMAYWSEPNAANEAAATAHLTFEGTRDQYIANVPPDVAARISPETWEEDWRVMCLPGRLDAQRALIKDYGNHAARFDAIAEYLARWQPPALMVWGRHDAFFDLAETLSWMQALPRMEAHILDGGHFLLETHAAAAASLMLDFIRR
;
A
#
# COMPACT_ATOMS: atom_id res chain seq x y z
N PRO A 1 13.41 9.57 -16.50
CA PRO A 1 13.03 8.22 -16.97
C PRO A 1 14.25 7.36 -17.25
N GLU A 2 15.28 7.89 -17.89
CA GLU A 2 16.48 7.16 -18.33
C GLU A 2 17.29 6.54 -17.15
N GLN A 3 17.04 7.00 -15.95
CA GLN A 3 17.68 6.47 -14.72
C GLN A 3 16.85 5.35 -14.05
N VAL A 4 15.61 5.10 -14.52
CA VAL A 4 14.76 4.04 -13.98
C VAL A 4 15.02 2.75 -14.76
N LEU A 5 15.77 1.84 -14.17
CA LEU A 5 16.14 0.56 -14.79
C LEU A 5 15.04 -0.50 -14.61
N GLY A 6 14.22 -0.39 -13.59
CA GLY A 6 13.10 -1.28 -13.31
C GLY A 6 12.27 -0.80 -12.14
N LEU A 7 11.09 -1.36 -11.96
CA LEU A 7 10.17 -1.09 -10.86
C LEU A 7 9.93 -2.37 -10.08
N ILE A 8 9.99 -2.27 -8.76
CA ILE A 8 9.49 -3.33 -7.86
C ILE A 8 8.32 -2.72 -7.07
N VAL A 9 7.13 -3.29 -7.25
CA VAL A 9 5.90 -2.80 -6.64
C VAL A 9 5.44 -3.81 -5.60
N GLN A 10 5.22 -3.35 -4.39
CA GLN A 10 4.65 -4.13 -3.30
C GLN A 10 3.49 -3.37 -2.69
N SER A 11 2.28 -3.94 -2.73
CA SER A 11 1.09 -3.40 -2.07
C SER A 11 0.98 -1.88 -2.18
N ALA A 12 1.09 -1.36 -3.41
CA ALA A 12 1.11 0.08 -3.69
C ALA A 12 0.20 0.42 -4.86
N ASN A 13 -0.54 1.51 -4.76
CA ASN A 13 -1.44 1.92 -5.82
C ASN A 13 -0.88 3.06 -6.68
N ALA A 14 -1.23 3.01 -7.97
CA ALA A 14 -1.02 4.07 -8.95
C ALA A 14 -2.29 4.34 -9.76
N HIS A 15 -3.39 3.66 -9.42
CA HIS A 15 -4.67 3.76 -10.09
C HIS A 15 -5.80 3.88 -9.07
N ARG A 16 -6.95 4.40 -9.51
CA ARG A 16 -8.12 4.55 -8.63
C ARG A 16 -8.73 3.20 -8.21
N THR A 17 -8.45 2.14 -8.95
CA THR A 17 -8.86 0.76 -8.66
C THR A 17 -8.28 0.20 -7.36
N GLY A 18 -7.21 0.80 -6.84
CA GLY A 18 -6.64 0.45 -5.55
C GLY A 18 -7.42 0.95 -4.34
N PHE A 19 -8.36 1.88 -4.55
CA PHE A 19 -9.16 2.43 -3.46
C PHE A 19 -10.40 1.58 -3.18
N GLY A 20 -10.28 0.66 -2.24
CA GLY A 20 -11.41 -0.11 -1.73
C GLY A 20 -12.34 0.69 -0.80
N PRO A 21 -13.39 0.05 -0.23
CA PRO A 21 -14.37 0.74 0.62
C PRO A 21 -13.80 1.47 1.83
N GLN A 22 -12.69 1.00 2.40
CA GLN A 22 -12.01 1.64 3.54
C GLN A 22 -11.45 3.03 3.22
N TRP A 23 -11.30 3.38 1.96
CA TRP A 23 -10.83 4.69 1.54
C TRP A 23 -11.95 5.75 1.44
N ALA A 24 -13.22 5.35 1.63
CA ALA A 24 -14.38 6.24 1.43
C ALA A 24 -14.28 7.52 2.29
N ALA A 25 -13.95 7.40 3.59
CA ALA A 25 -13.79 8.56 4.47
C ALA A 25 -12.61 9.45 4.07
N THR A 26 -11.50 8.85 3.66
CA THR A 26 -10.31 9.56 3.20
C THR A 26 -10.59 10.31 1.89
N MET A 27 -11.27 9.68 0.93
CA MET A 27 -11.67 10.34 -0.32
C MET A 27 -12.66 11.48 -0.09
N ALA A 28 -13.61 11.32 0.86
CA ALA A 28 -14.50 12.40 1.25
C ALA A 28 -13.73 13.60 1.83
N TYR A 29 -12.72 13.33 2.66
CA TYR A 29 -11.84 14.37 3.21
C TYR A 29 -11.05 15.10 2.12
N TRP A 30 -10.53 14.42 1.11
CA TRP A 30 -9.83 15.05 -0.01
C TRP A 30 -10.76 15.92 -0.87
N SER A 31 -12.01 15.47 -1.06
CA SER A 31 -13.01 16.23 -1.84
C SER A 31 -13.53 17.45 -1.10
N GLU A 32 -13.72 17.34 0.20
CA GLU A 32 -14.26 18.39 1.07
C GLU A 32 -13.48 18.46 2.39
N PRO A 33 -12.34 19.16 2.41
CA PRO A 33 -11.51 19.31 3.62
C PRO A 33 -12.21 20.13 4.68
N ASN A 34 -12.77 19.44 5.69
CA ASN A 34 -13.37 20.03 6.88
C ASN A 34 -13.07 19.17 8.11
N ALA A 35 -13.30 19.69 9.32
CA ALA A 35 -12.98 19.01 10.57
C ALA A 35 -13.71 17.67 10.76
N ALA A 36 -14.95 17.56 10.29
CA ALA A 36 -15.73 16.33 10.40
C ALA A 36 -15.16 15.21 9.47
N ASN A 37 -14.83 15.57 8.24
CA ASN A 37 -14.22 14.64 7.27
C ASN A 37 -12.80 14.26 7.67
N GLU A 38 -12.02 15.21 8.23
CA GLU A 38 -10.71 14.90 8.79
C GLU A 38 -10.81 13.89 9.93
N ALA A 39 -11.72 14.12 10.89
CA ALA A 39 -11.94 13.20 12.00
C ALA A 39 -12.32 11.79 11.52
N ALA A 40 -13.19 11.69 10.52
CA ALA A 40 -13.58 10.40 9.93
C ALA A 40 -12.40 9.73 9.22
N ALA A 41 -11.63 10.46 8.41
CA ALA A 41 -10.48 9.94 7.67
C ALA A 41 -9.34 9.47 8.58
N THR A 42 -9.23 10.05 9.78
CA THR A 42 -8.16 9.76 10.75
C THR A 42 -8.62 8.89 11.92
N ALA A 43 -9.85 8.39 11.91
CA ALA A 43 -10.43 7.59 13.00
C ALA A 43 -9.66 6.28 13.28
N HIS A 44 -8.93 5.78 12.28
CA HIS A 44 -8.10 4.58 12.38
C HIS A 44 -6.72 4.83 13.03
N LEU A 45 -6.37 6.08 13.36
CA LEU A 45 -5.11 6.39 14.06
C LEU A 45 -5.23 6.05 15.56
N THR A 46 -5.38 4.76 15.83
CA THR A 46 -5.51 4.13 17.17
C THR A 46 -4.60 2.89 17.23
N PHE A 47 -4.46 2.31 18.42
CA PHE A 47 -3.75 1.03 18.58
C PHE A 47 -4.38 -0.08 17.72
N GLU A 48 -5.70 -0.20 17.77
CA GLU A 48 -6.45 -1.20 17.00
C GLU A 48 -6.26 -0.97 15.49
N GLY A 49 -6.36 0.27 15.02
CA GLY A 49 -6.15 0.61 13.62
C GLY A 49 -4.70 0.37 13.17
N THR A 50 -3.72 0.56 14.05
CA THR A 50 -2.32 0.21 13.76
C THR A 50 -2.16 -1.30 13.63
N ARG A 51 -2.71 -2.09 14.57
CA ARG A 51 -2.72 -3.55 14.50
C ARG A 51 -3.41 -4.06 13.22
N ASP A 52 -4.55 -3.49 12.89
CA ASP A 52 -5.36 -3.93 11.76
C ASP A 52 -4.65 -3.72 10.41
N GLN A 53 -3.65 -2.84 10.32
CA GLN A 53 -2.79 -2.74 9.14
C GLN A 53 -2.01 -4.03 8.87
N TYR A 54 -1.71 -4.79 9.92
CA TYR A 54 -0.98 -6.05 9.82
C TYR A 54 -1.88 -7.26 9.59
N ILE A 55 -3.03 -7.31 10.26
CA ILE A 55 -3.84 -8.53 10.37
C ILE A 55 -5.28 -8.41 9.83
N ALA A 56 -5.74 -7.23 9.41
CA ALA A 56 -7.09 -7.11 8.82
C ALA A 56 -7.21 -7.94 7.54
N ASN A 57 -8.30 -8.70 7.43
CA ASN A 57 -8.62 -9.62 6.32
C ASN A 57 -7.63 -10.81 6.15
N VAL A 58 -6.60 -10.90 6.99
CA VAL A 58 -5.62 -11.98 6.93
C VAL A 58 -6.19 -13.22 7.62
N PRO A 59 -6.10 -14.44 7.02
CA PRO A 59 -6.51 -15.67 7.69
C PRO A 59 -5.79 -15.89 9.01
N PRO A 60 -6.44 -16.50 10.03
CA PRO A 60 -5.87 -16.65 11.37
C PRO A 60 -4.50 -17.36 11.40
N ASP A 61 -4.30 -18.34 10.55
CA ASP A 61 -3.05 -19.10 10.44
C ASP A 61 -1.90 -18.28 9.83
N VAL A 62 -2.21 -17.35 8.93
CA VAL A 62 -1.24 -16.39 8.39
C VAL A 62 -0.98 -15.28 9.41
N ALA A 63 -2.04 -14.72 10.03
CA ALA A 63 -1.93 -13.69 11.06
C ALA A 63 -1.08 -14.16 12.25
N ALA A 64 -1.20 -15.42 12.67
CA ALA A 64 -0.42 -16.01 13.75
C ALA A 64 1.10 -16.05 13.50
N ARG A 65 1.54 -15.81 12.26
CA ARG A 65 2.96 -15.72 11.89
C ARG A 65 3.54 -14.32 12.07
N ILE A 66 2.70 -13.31 12.29
CA ILE A 66 3.12 -11.92 12.48
C ILE A 66 3.30 -11.67 13.96
N SER A 67 4.49 -11.19 14.36
CA SER A 67 4.76 -10.87 15.76
C SER A 67 3.94 -9.67 16.21
N PRO A 68 3.24 -9.73 17.36
CA PRO A 68 2.57 -8.56 17.94
C PRO A 68 3.50 -7.37 18.18
N GLU A 69 4.77 -7.62 18.42
CA GLU A 69 5.77 -6.57 18.63
C GLU A 69 5.86 -5.58 17.46
N THR A 70 5.50 -5.99 16.23
CA THR A 70 5.55 -5.10 15.06
C THR A 70 4.59 -3.93 15.21
N TRP A 71 3.32 -4.16 15.47
CA TRP A 71 2.33 -3.09 15.63
C TRP A 71 2.39 -2.42 17.02
N GLU A 72 2.89 -3.10 18.05
CA GLU A 72 3.13 -2.50 19.36
C GLU A 72 4.22 -1.44 19.28
N GLU A 73 5.32 -1.73 18.58
CA GLU A 73 6.39 -0.77 18.36
C GLU A 73 5.94 0.39 17.46
N ASP A 74 5.23 0.12 16.36
CA ASP A 74 4.69 1.17 15.50
C ASP A 74 3.77 2.10 16.28
N TRP A 75 2.87 1.55 17.10
CA TRP A 75 2.00 2.36 17.95
C TRP A 75 2.78 3.17 18.98
N ARG A 76 3.77 2.57 19.61
CA ARG A 76 4.68 3.28 20.53
C ARG A 76 5.33 4.47 19.85
N VAL A 77 5.80 4.32 18.62
CA VAL A 77 6.39 5.41 17.82
C VAL A 77 5.33 6.45 17.46
N MET A 78 4.12 6.04 17.09
CA MET A 78 3.02 6.95 16.78
C MET A 78 2.60 7.81 17.97
N CYS A 79 2.77 7.32 19.20
CA CYS A 79 2.48 8.07 20.42
C CYS A 79 3.57 9.11 20.78
N LEU A 80 4.69 9.16 20.07
CA LEU A 80 5.71 10.19 20.32
C LEU A 80 5.19 11.58 19.88
N PRO A 81 5.70 12.67 20.51
CA PRO A 81 5.24 14.03 20.22
C PRO A 81 5.26 14.35 18.70
N GLY A 82 4.15 14.87 18.18
CA GLY A 82 3.99 15.30 16.80
C GLY A 82 3.83 14.18 15.77
N ARG A 83 3.92 12.89 16.13
CA ARG A 83 3.83 11.80 15.17
C ARG A 83 2.42 11.58 14.62
N LEU A 84 1.40 11.65 15.47
CA LEU A 84 0.00 11.58 15.02
C LEU A 84 -0.36 12.76 14.11
N ASP A 85 0.17 13.95 14.39
CA ASP A 85 -0.06 15.11 13.52
C ASP A 85 0.63 14.93 12.16
N ALA A 86 1.82 14.35 12.14
CA ALA A 86 2.49 13.96 10.90
C ALA A 86 1.67 12.94 10.10
N GLN A 87 1.08 11.94 10.75
CA GLN A 87 0.20 10.97 10.07
C GLN A 87 -1.05 11.63 9.49
N ARG A 88 -1.70 12.55 10.23
CA ARG A 88 -2.82 13.34 9.70
C ARG A 88 -2.42 14.14 8.47
N ALA A 89 -1.25 14.78 8.52
CA ALA A 89 -0.71 15.52 7.38
C ALA A 89 -0.44 14.62 6.17
N LEU A 90 0.09 13.41 6.38
CA LEU A 90 0.32 12.42 5.31
C LEU A 90 -1.00 11.93 4.68
N ILE A 91 -2.03 11.64 5.49
CA ILE A 91 -3.36 11.25 5.00
C ILE A 91 -3.94 12.35 4.10
N LYS A 92 -3.80 13.62 4.51
CA LYS A 92 -4.21 14.77 3.71
C LYS A 92 -3.43 14.86 2.41
N ASP A 93 -2.10 14.76 2.48
CA ASP A 93 -1.20 14.92 1.33
C ASP A 93 -1.32 13.76 0.33
N TYR A 94 -1.76 12.59 0.76
CA TYR A 94 -1.98 11.45 -0.12
C TYR A 94 -3.00 11.74 -1.23
N GLY A 95 -3.92 12.69 -1.02
CA GLY A 95 -4.80 13.21 -2.08
C GLY A 95 -4.04 13.83 -3.25
N ASN A 96 -2.90 14.48 -2.98
CA ASN A 96 -2.01 15.01 -4.02
C ASN A 96 -1.34 13.88 -4.83
N HIS A 97 -1.00 12.76 -4.19
CA HIS A 97 -0.52 11.57 -4.89
C HIS A 97 -1.62 11.00 -5.80
N ALA A 98 -2.83 10.82 -5.29
CA ALA A 98 -3.98 10.32 -6.07
C ALA A 98 -4.32 11.25 -7.26
N ALA A 99 -4.15 12.56 -7.12
CA ALA A 99 -4.33 13.51 -8.20
C ALA A 99 -3.29 13.38 -9.33
N ARG A 100 -2.18 12.66 -9.11
CA ARG A 100 -1.12 12.43 -10.09
C ARG A 100 -1.25 11.10 -10.84
N PHE A 101 -2.28 10.31 -10.59
CA PHE A 101 -2.43 8.99 -11.22
C PHE A 101 -2.46 9.05 -12.75
N ASP A 102 -3.09 10.07 -13.33
CA ASP A 102 -3.09 10.25 -14.79
C ASP A 102 -1.66 10.47 -15.33
N ALA A 103 -0.85 11.28 -14.65
CA ALA A 103 0.54 11.50 -15.03
C ALA A 103 1.42 10.24 -14.83
N ILE A 104 1.12 9.43 -13.81
CA ILE A 104 1.76 8.12 -13.61
C ILE A 104 1.37 7.17 -14.74
N ALA A 105 0.10 7.12 -15.12
CA ALA A 105 -0.37 6.30 -16.23
C ALA A 105 0.30 6.69 -17.56
N GLU A 106 0.42 7.98 -17.86
CA GLU A 106 1.15 8.49 -19.02
C GLU A 106 2.62 8.06 -19.01
N TYR A 107 3.28 8.16 -17.84
CA TYR A 107 4.65 7.70 -17.66
C TYR A 107 4.78 6.21 -17.97
N LEU A 108 3.94 5.37 -17.36
CA LEU A 108 3.96 3.92 -17.55
C LEU A 108 3.70 3.54 -19.01
N ALA A 109 2.69 4.17 -19.65
CA ALA A 109 2.36 3.92 -21.05
C ALA A 109 3.53 4.28 -21.99
N ARG A 110 4.23 5.36 -21.69
CA ARG A 110 5.35 5.84 -22.55
C ARG A 110 6.63 5.05 -22.37
N TRP A 111 7.01 4.74 -21.13
CA TRP A 111 8.36 4.24 -20.82
C TRP A 111 8.44 2.74 -20.65
N GLN A 112 7.35 2.08 -20.28
CA GLN A 112 7.25 0.63 -20.15
C GLN A 112 8.43 -0.03 -19.43
N PRO A 113 8.84 0.46 -18.24
CA PRO A 113 9.99 -0.12 -17.54
C PRO A 113 9.75 -1.59 -17.23
N PRO A 114 10.80 -2.42 -17.16
CA PRO A 114 10.70 -3.74 -16.57
C PRO A 114 10.11 -3.65 -15.19
N ALA A 115 9.19 -4.53 -14.82
CA ALA A 115 8.54 -4.44 -13.53
C ALA A 115 8.29 -5.82 -12.90
N LEU A 116 8.43 -5.87 -11.58
CA LEU A 116 8.04 -6.96 -10.71
C LEU A 116 6.98 -6.45 -9.73
N MET A 117 5.89 -7.18 -9.58
CA MET A 117 4.88 -6.94 -8.55
C MET A 117 4.84 -8.11 -7.57
N VAL A 118 4.90 -7.81 -6.27
CA VAL A 118 4.68 -8.78 -5.19
C VAL A 118 3.55 -8.27 -4.32
N TRP A 119 2.44 -9.03 -4.19
CA TRP A 119 1.20 -8.55 -3.58
C TRP A 119 0.63 -9.56 -2.60
N GLY A 120 0.08 -9.04 -1.49
CA GLY A 120 -0.67 -9.87 -0.54
C GLY A 120 -2.12 -10.04 -0.99
N ARG A 121 -2.58 -11.28 -1.16
CA ARG A 121 -3.98 -11.56 -1.60
C ARG A 121 -5.04 -11.09 -0.61
N HIS A 122 -4.65 -10.86 0.65
CA HIS A 122 -5.52 -10.41 1.75
C HIS A 122 -5.28 -8.94 2.11
N ASP A 123 -4.68 -8.16 1.21
CA ASP A 123 -4.44 -6.74 1.44
C ASP A 123 -5.77 -6.03 1.74
N ALA A 124 -5.88 -5.45 2.95
CA ALA A 124 -7.08 -4.74 3.38
C ALA A 124 -7.14 -3.29 2.87
N PHE A 125 -6.04 -2.75 2.36
CA PHE A 125 -5.93 -1.35 1.95
C PHE A 125 -6.02 -1.16 0.46
N PHE A 126 -5.34 -2.01 -0.31
CA PHE A 126 -5.37 -1.92 -1.76
C PHE A 126 -6.03 -3.14 -2.38
N ASP A 127 -7.16 -2.89 -3.05
CA ASP A 127 -7.95 -3.93 -3.68
C ASP A 127 -7.14 -4.71 -4.74
N LEU A 128 -7.42 -6.00 -4.88
CA LEU A 128 -6.81 -6.84 -5.92
C LEU A 128 -7.08 -6.34 -7.34
N ALA A 129 -8.12 -5.53 -7.56
CA ALA A 129 -8.35 -4.86 -8.83
C ALA A 129 -7.17 -3.97 -9.26
N GLU A 130 -6.42 -3.43 -8.30
CA GLU A 130 -5.21 -2.66 -8.58
C GLU A 130 -4.12 -3.50 -9.25
N THR A 131 -3.99 -4.77 -8.89
CA THR A 131 -3.01 -5.68 -9.53
C THR A 131 -3.28 -5.84 -11.02
N LEU A 132 -4.57 -5.91 -11.41
CA LEU A 132 -4.97 -5.96 -12.80
C LEU A 132 -4.65 -4.66 -13.53
N SER A 133 -4.87 -3.51 -12.91
CA SER A 133 -4.53 -2.21 -13.48
C SER A 133 -3.03 -2.07 -13.71
N TRP A 134 -2.21 -2.51 -12.76
CA TRP A 134 -0.76 -2.57 -12.93
C TRP A 134 -0.34 -3.44 -14.12
N MET A 135 -0.90 -4.66 -14.25
CA MET A 135 -0.59 -5.58 -15.35
C MET A 135 -1.09 -5.06 -16.71
N GLN A 136 -2.18 -4.31 -16.73
CA GLN A 136 -2.67 -3.63 -17.94
C GLN A 136 -1.75 -2.47 -18.34
N ALA A 137 -1.30 -1.67 -17.37
CA ALA A 137 -0.37 -0.57 -17.61
C ALA A 137 1.02 -1.06 -18.07
N LEU A 138 1.48 -2.18 -17.53
CA LEU A 138 2.78 -2.79 -17.81
C LEU A 138 2.60 -4.27 -18.25
N PRO A 139 2.25 -4.56 -19.51
CA PRO A 139 1.92 -5.92 -19.98
C PRO A 139 3.04 -6.95 -19.83
N ARG A 140 4.28 -6.52 -19.63
CA ARG A 140 5.44 -7.39 -19.39
C ARG A 140 5.83 -7.48 -17.91
N MET A 141 4.98 -7.00 -17.00
CA MET A 141 5.20 -7.10 -15.56
C MET A 141 5.17 -8.58 -15.13
N GLU A 142 6.16 -8.98 -14.35
CA GLU A 142 6.12 -10.22 -13.57
C GLU A 142 5.31 -9.97 -12.31
N ALA A 143 4.26 -10.75 -12.05
CA ALA A 143 3.33 -10.53 -10.95
C ALA A 143 3.19 -11.78 -10.08
N HIS A 144 3.37 -11.62 -8.77
CA HIS A 144 3.21 -12.67 -7.77
C HIS A 144 2.24 -12.23 -6.69
N ILE A 145 1.13 -12.96 -6.54
CA ILE A 145 0.14 -12.77 -5.49
C ILE A 145 0.34 -13.87 -4.46
N LEU A 146 0.77 -13.49 -3.26
CA LEU A 146 1.13 -14.40 -2.17
C LEU A 146 0.04 -14.41 -1.08
N ASP A 147 0.04 -15.45 -0.26
CA ASP A 147 -0.94 -15.66 0.80
C ASP A 147 -0.62 -14.84 2.06
N GLY A 148 -0.62 -13.53 1.93
CA GLY A 148 -0.29 -12.55 2.96
C GLY A 148 -1.17 -11.31 2.93
N GLY A 149 -1.01 -10.43 3.91
CA GLY A 149 -1.72 -9.16 4.05
C GLY A 149 -0.98 -7.99 3.41
N HIS A 150 -1.36 -6.78 3.84
CA HIS A 150 -0.77 -5.53 3.36
C HIS A 150 0.75 -5.48 3.63
N PHE A 151 1.18 -5.78 4.84
CA PHE A 151 2.61 -5.90 5.19
C PHE A 151 3.12 -7.30 4.86
N LEU A 152 3.12 -7.64 3.57
CA LEU A 152 3.46 -8.96 3.05
C LEU A 152 4.82 -9.49 3.55
N LEU A 153 5.79 -8.61 3.76
CA LEU A 153 7.14 -9.00 4.17
C LEU A 153 7.18 -9.59 5.58
N GLU A 154 6.20 -9.32 6.43
CA GLU A 154 6.12 -9.93 7.76
C GLU A 154 5.97 -11.46 7.71
N THR A 155 5.37 -11.96 6.63
CA THR A 155 5.09 -13.40 6.47
C THR A 155 5.84 -14.05 5.30
N HIS A 156 6.27 -13.27 4.29
CA HIS A 156 6.80 -13.78 3.03
C HIS A 156 8.14 -13.13 2.62
N ALA A 157 8.92 -12.58 3.58
CA ALA A 157 10.18 -11.89 3.28
C ALA A 157 11.14 -12.72 2.42
N ALA A 158 11.34 -13.99 2.74
CA ALA A 158 12.27 -14.86 2.01
C ALA A 158 11.84 -15.08 0.55
N ALA A 159 10.53 -15.32 0.33
CA ALA A 159 9.98 -15.51 -1.02
C ALA A 159 10.09 -14.20 -1.84
N ALA A 160 9.68 -13.08 -1.23
CA ALA A 160 9.78 -11.77 -1.87
C ALA A 160 11.24 -11.41 -2.21
N ALA A 161 12.18 -11.63 -1.28
CA ALA A 161 13.59 -11.38 -1.51
C ALA A 161 14.16 -12.22 -2.67
N SER A 162 13.78 -13.51 -2.78
CA SER A 162 14.20 -14.36 -3.89
C SER A 162 13.72 -13.81 -5.23
N LEU A 163 12.44 -13.44 -5.33
CA LEU A 163 11.85 -12.87 -6.53
C LEU A 163 12.52 -11.54 -6.93
N MET A 164 12.75 -10.65 -5.94
CA MET A 164 13.42 -9.37 -6.16
C MET A 164 14.87 -9.55 -6.63
N LEU A 165 15.62 -10.47 -6.01
CA LEU A 165 17.00 -10.76 -6.42
C LEU A 165 17.09 -11.35 -7.83
N ASP A 166 16.17 -12.23 -8.18
CA ASP A 166 16.11 -12.81 -9.52
C ASP A 166 15.73 -11.75 -10.57
N PHE A 167 14.81 -10.85 -10.23
CA PHE A 167 14.45 -9.72 -11.10
C PHE A 167 15.63 -8.77 -11.34
N ILE A 168 16.37 -8.40 -10.30
CA ILE A 168 17.49 -7.45 -10.40
C ILE A 168 18.67 -8.02 -11.19
N ARG A 169 18.85 -9.35 -11.22
CA ARG A 169 19.95 -10.02 -11.92
C ARG A 169 19.74 -10.21 -13.42
N ARG A 170 18.56 -9.94 -13.91
CA ARG A 170 18.20 -10.03 -15.35
C ARG A 170 18.58 -8.76 -16.11
#